data_65426db0843544d3c2cd2cdb85dc0baf
#
_entry.id   65426db0843544d3c2cd2cdb85dc0baf
#
_cell.length_a   1.000
_cell.length_b   1.000
_cell.length_c   1.000
_cell.angle_alpha   90.00
_cell.angle_beta   90.00
_cell.angle_gamma   90.00
#
_symmetry.space_group_name_H-M   'P 1'
#
loop_
_entity.id
_entity.type
_entity.pdbx_description
1 polymer ?
#
loop_
_entity_poly.entity_id
_entity_poly.type
_entity_poly.pdbx_seq_one_letter_code
_entity_poly.pdbx_strand_id
1 'polypeptide(L)'
;DGEHFGSILDRDFSNTKLLCLTGTKPPNKDSLDKLLSVAPLAFELTLAEAVELKLVSNYIINVIDVKLTSEEQIKYNKAQKSFIYNKQILGNFDAFERSKEILADKDAPQKDKQAASLFLAAMRNRKAVVQSASNKLIIGEAICNTYPNLHTITFAETNVFTTAFHKRMGARSLLFHSALKDKEKNEALSKFVDPNHPENLLCSTRALSEGFNVNGISLAVVFAFSSKANTLIQRIARTLRYIEGKQAIIFMLVVKDTQEEQWAKNALKDLPNVRYFDSWNTFKSLL
;
A
#
# COMPACT_ATOMS: atom_id res chain seq x y z
N ASP A 1 11.31 -11.02 -0.54
CA ASP A 1 12.18 -12.08 -0.17
C ASP A 1 13.60 -11.87 -0.64
N GLY A 2 14.36 -11.06 0.17
CA GLY A 2 15.70 -10.63 -0.17
C GLY A 2 16.75 -11.76 -0.15
N GLU A 3 16.52 -12.85 0.59
CA GLU A 3 17.53 -13.90 0.73
C GLU A 3 17.74 -14.73 -0.54
N HIS A 4 16.68 -15.11 -1.24
CA HIS A 4 16.81 -15.88 -2.47
C HIS A 4 17.29 -15.06 -3.67
N PHE A 5 16.83 -13.84 -3.84
CA PHE A 5 17.30 -12.95 -4.91
C PHE A 5 18.68 -12.34 -4.60
N GLY A 6 19.01 -12.10 -3.33
CA GLY A 6 20.31 -11.63 -2.91
C GLY A 6 21.46 -12.59 -3.24
N SER A 7 21.20 -13.91 -3.22
CA SER A 7 22.19 -14.94 -3.57
C SER A 7 22.58 -14.96 -5.06
N ILE A 8 21.74 -14.41 -5.94
CA ILE A 8 22.10 -14.24 -7.35
C ILE A 8 23.25 -13.28 -7.50
N LEU A 9 23.31 -12.23 -6.68
CA LEU A 9 24.38 -11.21 -6.72
C LEU A 9 25.73 -11.73 -6.20
N ASP A 10 25.77 -12.92 -5.59
CA ASP A 10 27.00 -13.57 -5.13
C ASP A 10 27.67 -14.41 -6.25
N ARG A 11 27.06 -14.50 -7.43
CA ARG A 11 27.60 -15.23 -8.56
C ARG A 11 28.68 -14.43 -9.30
N ASP A 12 29.59 -15.12 -9.96
CA ASP A 12 30.56 -14.51 -10.85
C ASP A 12 29.88 -14.09 -12.18
N PHE A 13 29.91 -12.79 -12.46
CA PHE A 13 29.40 -12.18 -13.69
C PHE A 13 30.51 -11.69 -14.64
N SER A 14 31.79 -12.10 -14.41
CA SER A 14 32.94 -11.63 -15.19
C SER A 14 32.80 -11.83 -16.70
N ASN A 15 32.05 -12.87 -17.12
CA ASN A 15 31.80 -13.19 -18.54
C ASN A 15 30.33 -12.88 -18.97
N THR A 16 29.57 -12.13 -18.18
CA THR A 16 28.13 -11.90 -18.44
C THR A 16 27.81 -10.42 -18.28
N LYS A 17 27.02 -9.85 -19.21
CA LYS A 17 26.45 -8.51 -19.04
C LYS A 17 25.21 -8.62 -18.17
N LEU A 18 25.21 -7.94 -17.02
CA LEU A 18 24.11 -7.90 -16.10
C LEU A 18 23.36 -6.58 -16.21
N LEU A 19 22.04 -6.63 -16.44
CA LEU A 19 21.14 -5.48 -16.38
C LEU A 19 20.12 -5.73 -15.28
N CYS A 20 20.13 -4.89 -14.23
CA CYS A 20 19.17 -4.91 -13.15
C CYS A 20 18.14 -3.79 -13.36
N LEU A 21 16.86 -4.12 -13.47
CA LEU A 21 15.78 -3.18 -13.60
C LEU A 21 14.91 -3.22 -12.35
N THR A 22 14.64 -2.07 -11.76
CA THR A 22 13.74 -1.96 -10.61
C THR A 22 12.96 -0.65 -10.66
N GLY A 23 11.66 -0.69 -10.29
CA GLY A 23 10.86 0.53 -10.13
C GLY A 23 11.11 1.26 -8.80
N THR A 24 11.88 0.65 -7.87
CA THR A 24 12.19 1.24 -6.56
C THR A 24 13.49 0.65 -6.02
N LYS A 25 14.37 1.51 -5.50
CA LYS A 25 15.61 1.07 -4.87
C LYS A 25 15.33 0.23 -3.61
N PRO A 26 16.17 -0.78 -3.28
CA PRO A 26 16.07 -1.47 -2.00
C PRO A 26 16.14 -0.47 -0.84
N PRO A 27 15.24 -0.58 0.17
CA PRO A 27 15.20 0.36 1.29
C PRO A 27 16.35 0.14 2.29
N ASN A 28 16.96 -1.03 2.29
CA ASN A 28 18.10 -1.37 3.13
C ASN A 28 19.40 -0.96 2.42
N LYS A 29 20.23 -0.20 3.11
CA LYS A 29 21.49 0.31 2.58
C LYS A 29 22.42 -0.82 2.15
N ASP A 30 22.58 -1.86 2.97
CA ASP A 30 23.48 -2.99 2.67
C ASP A 30 23.02 -3.73 1.40
N SER A 31 21.71 -3.92 1.23
CA SER A 31 21.15 -4.53 0.02
C SER A 31 21.33 -3.65 -1.21
N LEU A 32 21.25 -2.33 -1.05
CA LEU A 32 21.49 -1.38 -2.13
C LEU A 32 22.97 -1.36 -2.51
N ASP A 33 23.87 -1.27 -1.53
CA ASP A 33 25.31 -1.25 -1.75
C ASP A 33 25.78 -2.56 -2.42
N LYS A 34 25.26 -3.70 -1.98
CA LYS A 34 25.51 -5.01 -2.63
C LYS A 34 25.03 -5.03 -4.09
N LEU A 35 23.84 -4.50 -4.37
CA LEU A 35 23.34 -4.41 -5.74
C LEU A 35 24.22 -3.51 -6.61
N LEU A 36 24.59 -2.34 -6.11
CA LEU A 36 25.39 -1.36 -6.84
C LEU A 36 26.83 -1.82 -7.07
N SER A 37 27.39 -2.68 -6.20
CA SER A 37 28.71 -3.26 -6.40
C SER A 37 28.79 -4.21 -7.60
N VAL A 38 27.66 -4.87 -7.93
CA VAL A 38 27.59 -5.84 -9.05
C VAL A 38 26.99 -5.20 -10.31
N ALA A 39 26.03 -4.31 -10.13
CA ALA A 39 25.36 -3.58 -11.21
C ALA A 39 25.34 -2.07 -10.87
N PRO A 40 26.37 -1.30 -11.27
CA PRO A 40 26.41 0.15 -11.05
C PRO A 40 25.18 0.84 -11.65
N LEU A 41 24.73 1.93 -11.01
CA LEU A 41 23.59 2.70 -11.49
C LEU A 41 23.93 3.33 -12.85
N ALA A 42 23.30 2.83 -13.90
CA ALA A 42 23.47 3.33 -15.25
C ALA A 42 22.47 4.45 -15.58
N PHE A 43 21.26 4.37 -15.07
CA PHE A 43 20.21 5.33 -15.34
C PHE A 43 19.16 5.32 -14.22
N GLU A 44 18.63 6.49 -13.89
CA GLU A 44 17.51 6.67 -12.97
C GLU A 44 16.51 7.63 -13.60
N LEU A 45 15.23 7.27 -13.56
CA LEU A 45 14.14 8.10 -14.02
C LEU A 45 13.20 8.37 -12.83
N THR A 46 13.06 9.61 -12.47
CA THR A 46 12.09 10.03 -11.45
C THR A 46 10.67 10.06 -12.01
N LEU A 47 9.66 10.00 -11.13
CA LEU A 47 8.27 10.09 -11.57
C LEU A 47 7.96 11.46 -12.19
N ALA A 48 8.59 12.54 -11.72
CA ALA A 48 8.46 13.88 -12.30
C ALA A 48 8.97 13.92 -13.75
N GLU A 49 10.17 13.42 -14.00
CA GLU A 49 10.74 13.31 -15.34
C GLU A 49 9.90 12.40 -16.25
N ALA A 50 9.36 11.30 -15.71
CA ALA A 50 8.48 10.41 -16.46
C ALA A 50 7.17 11.10 -16.90
N VAL A 51 6.65 12.03 -16.09
CA VAL A 51 5.49 12.87 -16.49
C VAL A 51 5.88 13.84 -17.58
N GLU A 52 7.00 14.56 -17.44
CA GLU A 52 7.51 15.52 -18.43
C GLU A 52 7.77 14.85 -19.78
N LEU A 53 8.36 13.66 -19.76
CA LEU A 53 8.64 12.84 -20.94
C LEU A 53 7.40 12.14 -21.49
N LYS A 54 6.21 12.34 -20.92
CA LYS A 54 4.94 11.69 -21.32
C LYS A 54 5.00 10.15 -21.28
N LEU A 55 5.80 9.60 -20.39
CA LEU A 55 5.86 8.15 -20.16
C LEU A 55 4.76 7.69 -19.18
N VAL A 56 4.27 8.60 -18.34
CA VAL A 56 3.11 8.42 -17.46
C VAL A 56 2.16 9.61 -17.59
N SER A 57 0.88 9.38 -17.30
CA SER A 57 -0.14 10.44 -17.30
C SER A 57 0.08 11.45 -16.18
N ASN A 58 -0.39 12.67 -16.38
CA ASN A 58 -0.53 13.62 -15.30
C ASN A 58 -1.38 13.04 -14.17
N TYR A 59 -1.06 13.39 -12.93
CA TYR A 59 -1.78 12.87 -11.76
C TYR A 59 -1.89 13.88 -10.63
N ILE A 60 -2.88 13.65 -9.79
CA ILE A 60 -3.07 14.35 -8.50
C ILE A 60 -3.30 13.30 -7.42
N ILE A 61 -2.60 13.41 -6.30
CA ILE A 61 -2.79 12.59 -5.11
C ILE A 61 -3.50 13.44 -4.06
N ASN A 62 -4.69 13.01 -3.66
CA ASN A 62 -5.47 13.63 -2.59
C ASN A 62 -5.42 12.73 -1.36
N VAL A 63 -4.77 13.18 -0.32
CA VAL A 63 -4.71 12.49 0.98
C VAL A 63 -5.86 13.01 1.83
N ILE A 64 -6.76 12.11 2.24
CA ILE A 64 -7.93 12.44 3.04
C ILE A 64 -7.74 11.86 4.45
N ASP A 65 -7.77 12.72 5.46
CA ASP A 65 -7.76 12.29 6.84
C ASP A 65 -9.06 11.58 7.21
N VAL A 66 -8.91 10.41 7.83
CA VAL A 66 -10.02 9.56 8.28
C VAL A 66 -9.99 9.47 9.80
N LYS A 67 -11.13 9.68 10.44
CA LYS A 67 -11.28 9.49 11.89
C LYS A 67 -11.75 8.06 12.18
N LEU A 68 -11.22 7.46 13.22
CA LEU A 68 -11.74 6.21 13.78
C LEU A 68 -13.13 6.46 14.43
N THR A 69 -13.96 5.45 14.46
CA THR A 69 -15.15 5.45 15.34
C THR A 69 -14.70 5.41 16.81
N SER A 70 -15.60 5.75 17.74
CA SER A 70 -15.27 5.73 19.18
C SER A 70 -14.81 4.36 19.63
N GLU A 71 -15.43 3.28 19.14
CA GLU A 71 -15.05 1.90 19.47
C GLU A 71 -13.67 1.52 18.89
N GLU A 72 -13.42 1.90 17.63
CA GLU A 72 -12.13 1.68 16.98
C GLU A 72 -11.01 2.46 17.68
N GLN A 73 -11.30 3.70 18.10
CA GLN A 73 -10.36 4.53 18.85
C GLN A 73 -9.98 3.91 20.21
N ILE A 74 -10.93 3.35 20.90
CA ILE A 74 -10.67 2.63 22.18
C ILE A 74 -9.77 1.41 21.93
N LYS A 75 -10.08 0.61 20.89
CA LYS A 75 -9.27 -0.56 20.50
C LYS A 75 -7.85 -0.15 20.09
N TYR A 76 -7.73 0.91 19.30
CA TYR A 76 -6.44 1.45 18.87
C TYR A 76 -5.62 1.93 20.07
N ASN A 77 -6.21 2.73 20.95
CA ASN A 77 -5.53 3.27 22.14
C ASN A 77 -5.05 2.17 23.08
N LYS A 78 -5.84 1.10 23.28
CA LYS A 78 -5.43 -0.07 24.06
C LYS A 78 -4.20 -0.74 23.44
N ALA A 79 -4.23 -0.98 22.13
CA ALA A 79 -3.11 -1.58 21.42
C ALA A 79 -1.87 -0.66 21.42
N GLN A 80 -2.06 0.65 21.29
CA GLN A 80 -0.99 1.65 21.33
C GLN A 80 -0.29 1.69 22.70
N LYS A 81 -1.06 1.68 23.81
CA LYS A 81 -0.50 1.61 25.15
C LYS A 81 0.33 0.34 25.36
N SER A 82 -0.20 -0.81 24.96
CA SER A 82 0.51 -2.09 25.02
C SER A 82 1.79 -2.08 24.17
N PHE A 83 1.74 -1.50 22.98
CA PHE A 83 2.90 -1.35 22.10
C PHE A 83 4.00 -0.52 22.76
N ILE A 84 3.67 0.65 23.30
CA ILE A 84 4.65 1.55 23.93
C ILE A 84 5.28 0.89 25.13
N TYR A 85 4.46 0.32 26.02
CA TYR A 85 4.92 -0.31 27.25
C TYR A 85 5.89 -1.48 26.97
N ASN A 86 5.50 -2.40 26.10
CA ASN A 86 6.34 -3.57 25.82
C ASN A 86 7.58 -3.20 24.99
N LYS A 87 7.50 -2.17 24.13
CA LYS A 87 8.67 -1.64 23.42
C LYS A 87 9.73 -1.11 24.39
N GLN A 88 9.33 -0.45 25.48
CA GLN A 88 10.24 0.03 26.50
C GLN A 88 10.95 -1.12 27.23
N ILE A 89 10.22 -2.20 27.56
CA ILE A 89 10.80 -3.39 28.18
C ILE A 89 11.84 -4.05 27.28
N LEU A 90 11.57 -4.13 25.97
CA LEU A 90 12.44 -4.75 24.98
C LEU A 90 13.67 -3.91 24.60
N GLY A 91 13.74 -2.66 25.09
CA GLY A 91 14.72 -1.68 24.62
C GLY A 91 14.26 -1.03 23.31
N ASN A 92 14.25 0.28 23.27
CA ASN A 92 13.61 1.07 22.20
C ASN A 92 14.18 0.86 20.77
N PHE A 93 15.40 0.35 20.65
CA PHE A 93 16.05 0.03 19.39
C PHE A 93 15.75 -1.42 18.99
N ASP A 94 15.42 -1.63 17.72
CA ASP A 94 15.19 -2.95 17.10
C ASP A 94 14.27 -3.91 17.85
N ALA A 95 13.30 -3.35 18.59
CA ALA A 95 12.35 -4.13 19.40
C ALA A 95 11.64 -5.24 18.60
N PHE A 96 11.49 -5.07 17.27
CA PHE A 96 10.88 -6.08 16.42
C PHE A 96 11.78 -7.31 16.20
N GLU A 97 13.05 -7.10 15.81
CA GLU A 97 13.99 -8.20 15.62
C GLU A 97 14.33 -8.87 16.96
N ARG A 98 14.57 -8.06 18.00
CA ARG A 98 14.78 -8.56 19.35
C ARG A 98 13.61 -9.41 19.86
N SER A 99 12.37 -9.04 19.53
CA SER A 99 11.21 -9.87 19.90
C SER A 99 11.24 -11.24 19.22
N LYS A 100 11.69 -11.33 17.98
CA LYS A 100 11.85 -12.62 17.30
C LYS A 100 12.96 -13.48 17.91
N GLU A 101 14.10 -12.86 18.20
CA GLU A 101 15.23 -13.51 18.86
C GLU A 101 14.82 -14.08 20.22
N ILE A 102 14.19 -13.26 21.08
CA ILE A 102 13.71 -13.70 22.41
C ILE A 102 12.70 -14.84 22.30
N LEU A 103 11.79 -14.79 21.32
CA LEU A 103 10.80 -15.87 21.14
C LEU A 103 11.39 -17.14 20.55
N ALA A 104 12.50 -17.05 19.81
CA ALA A 104 13.22 -18.19 19.26
C ALA A 104 14.14 -18.85 20.32
N ASP A 105 14.64 -18.08 21.29
CA ASP A 105 15.49 -18.56 22.36
C ASP A 105 14.68 -19.35 23.40
N LYS A 106 15.00 -20.64 23.58
CA LYS A 106 14.33 -21.52 24.54
C LYS A 106 14.62 -21.12 25.97
N ASP A 107 15.79 -20.55 26.22
CA ASP A 107 16.30 -20.21 27.56
C ASP A 107 16.02 -18.76 27.97
N ALA A 108 15.44 -17.95 27.10
CA ALA A 108 15.09 -16.57 27.39
C ALA A 108 14.10 -16.49 28.58
N PRO A 109 14.25 -15.48 29.48
CA PRO A 109 13.38 -15.28 30.61
C PRO A 109 11.90 -15.19 30.19
N GLN A 110 11.01 -15.82 30.97
CA GLN A 110 9.58 -15.83 30.67
C GLN A 110 8.97 -14.43 30.59
N LYS A 111 9.46 -13.50 31.42
CA LYS A 111 9.03 -12.09 31.38
C LYS A 111 9.33 -11.44 30.02
N ASP A 112 10.51 -11.71 29.45
CA ASP A 112 10.92 -11.13 28.15
C ASP A 112 10.15 -11.79 27.00
N LYS A 113 9.89 -13.09 27.05
CA LYS A 113 9.01 -13.81 26.12
C LYS A 113 7.59 -13.23 26.12
N GLN A 114 7.06 -12.94 27.32
CA GLN A 114 5.75 -12.32 27.44
C GLN A 114 5.73 -10.91 26.84
N ALA A 115 6.72 -10.07 27.14
CA ALA A 115 6.83 -8.73 26.58
C ALA A 115 6.96 -8.76 25.04
N ALA A 116 7.78 -9.66 24.50
CA ALA A 116 7.95 -9.85 23.05
C ALA A 116 6.64 -10.27 22.37
N SER A 117 5.92 -11.23 22.94
CA SER A 117 4.63 -11.69 22.43
C SER A 117 3.57 -10.57 22.44
N LEU A 118 3.47 -9.83 23.54
CA LEU A 118 2.54 -8.71 23.69
C LEU A 118 2.89 -7.54 22.76
N PHE A 119 4.17 -7.26 22.55
CA PHE A 119 4.63 -6.25 21.59
C PHE A 119 4.20 -6.59 20.15
N LEU A 120 4.47 -7.82 19.69
CA LEU A 120 4.08 -8.26 18.36
C LEU A 120 2.56 -8.32 18.17
N ALA A 121 1.82 -8.72 19.22
CA ALA A 121 0.36 -8.69 19.20
C ALA A 121 -0.16 -7.25 19.09
N ALA A 122 0.41 -6.32 19.86
CA ALA A 122 0.05 -4.91 19.83
C ALA A 122 0.33 -4.28 18.45
N MET A 123 1.46 -4.60 17.82
CA MET A 123 1.76 -4.17 16.45
C MET A 123 0.68 -4.63 15.46
N ARG A 124 0.30 -5.92 15.49
CA ARG A 124 -0.74 -6.48 14.63
C ARG A 124 -2.10 -5.82 14.90
N ASN A 125 -2.49 -5.65 16.15
CA ASN A 125 -3.77 -5.07 16.53
C ASN A 125 -3.90 -3.60 16.11
N ARG A 126 -2.86 -2.77 16.31
CA ARG A 126 -2.82 -1.38 15.83
C ARG A 126 -3.03 -1.33 14.31
N LYS A 127 -2.28 -2.16 13.58
CA LYS A 127 -2.36 -2.24 12.12
C LYS A 127 -3.76 -2.69 11.67
N ALA A 128 -4.32 -3.71 12.31
CA ALA A 128 -5.64 -4.23 11.96
C ALA A 128 -6.73 -3.16 12.11
N VAL A 129 -6.72 -2.37 13.21
CA VAL A 129 -7.70 -1.30 13.42
C VAL A 129 -7.66 -0.27 12.29
N VAL A 130 -6.50 0.25 11.94
CA VAL A 130 -6.40 1.29 10.89
C VAL A 130 -6.71 0.75 9.49
N GLN A 131 -6.38 -0.51 9.22
CA GLN A 131 -6.66 -1.15 7.92
C GLN A 131 -8.14 -1.50 7.72
N SER A 132 -8.88 -1.69 8.81
CA SER A 132 -10.32 -2.03 8.78
C SER A 132 -11.23 -0.89 9.24
N ALA A 133 -10.72 0.33 9.37
CA ALA A 133 -11.48 1.49 9.84
C ALA A 133 -12.76 1.70 9.03
N SER A 134 -13.92 1.67 9.69
CA SER A 134 -15.24 1.67 9.06
C SER A 134 -15.51 2.93 8.24
N ASN A 135 -15.01 4.08 8.69
CA ASN A 135 -15.18 5.34 7.97
C ASN A 135 -14.47 5.35 6.61
N LYS A 136 -13.46 4.51 6.39
CA LYS A 136 -12.84 4.34 5.08
C LYS A 136 -13.80 3.76 4.04
N LEU A 137 -14.68 2.84 4.45
CA LEU A 137 -15.72 2.30 3.55
C LEU A 137 -16.70 3.40 3.12
N ILE A 138 -17.14 4.25 4.06
CA ILE A 138 -18.08 5.35 3.80
C ILE A 138 -17.47 6.38 2.86
N ILE A 139 -16.23 6.81 3.14
CA ILE A 139 -15.53 7.80 2.34
C ILE A 139 -15.19 7.23 0.95
N GLY A 140 -14.73 5.98 0.88
CA GLY A 140 -14.43 5.32 -0.39
C GLY A 140 -15.65 5.20 -1.30
N GLU A 141 -16.82 4.86 -0.74
CA GLU A 141 -18.09 4.86 -1.46
C GLU A 141 -18.44 6.27 -1.97
N ALA A 142 -18.32 7.28 -1.12
CA ALA A 142 -18.57 8.67 -1.50
C ALA A 142 -17.65 9.13 -2.65
N ILE A 143 -16.37 8.79 -2.61
CA ILE A 143 -15.40 9.07 -3.69
C ILE A 143 -15.85 8.39 -4.99
N CYS A 144 -16.11 7.08 -4.95
CA CYS A 144 -16.51 6.33 -6.15
C CYS A 144 -17.84 6.83 -6.74
N ASN A 145 -18.77 7.28 -5.91
CA ASN A 145 -20.05 7.86 -6.35
C ASN A 145 -19.92 9.30 -6.87
N THR A 146 -18.88 10.04 -6.45
CA THR A 146 -18.58 11.36 -7.02
C THR A 146 -18.02 11.26 -8.44
N TYR A 147 -17.32 10.16 -8.75
CA TYR A 147 -16.73 9.90 -10.05
C TYR A 147 -17.29 8.62 -10.70
N PRO A 148 -18.60 8.54 -10.99
CA PRO A 148 -19.28 7.30 -11.37
C PRO A 148 -18.79 6.73 -12.71
N ASN A 149 -18.34 7.58 -13.60
CA ASN A 149 -17.95 7.20 -14.97
C ASN A 149 -16.44 6.91 -15.12
N LEU A 150 -15.65 7.14 -14.05
CA LEU A 150 -14.22 6.87 -14.13
C LEU A 150 -13.94 5.37 -13.94
N HIS A 151 -13.06 4.84 -14.77
CA HIS A 151 -12.52 3.49 -14.62
C HIS A 151 -11.66 3.44 -13.34
N THR A 152 -12.15 2.75 -12.34
CA THR A 152 -11.70 2.88 -10.95
C THR A 152 -11.06 1.59 -10.44
N ILE A 153 -9.96 1.71 -9.75
CA ILE A 153 -9.37 0.60 -8.97
C ILE A 153 -9.27 0.98 -7.49
N THR A 154 -9.54 0.01 -6.61
CA THR A 154 -9.34 0.21 -5.18
C THR A 154 -8.34 -0.78 -4.62
N PHE A 155 -7.57 -0.35 -3.62
CA PHE A 155 -6.54 -1.16 -2.98
C PHE A 155 -6.77 -1.20 -1.47
N ALA A 156 -7.05 -2.40 -0.96
CA ALA A 156 -7.11 -2.68 0.47
C ALA A 156 -6.02 -3.68 0.89
N GLU A 157 -5.90 -3.94 2.18
CA GLU A 157 -4.88 -4.86 2.72
C GLU A 157 -5.46 -6.23 3.06
N THR A 158 -6.77 -6.34 3.24
CA THR A 158 -7.43 -7.58 3.67
C THR A 158 -8.58 -7.96 2.75
N ASN A 159 -8.75 -9.27 2.51
CA ASN A 159 -9.86 -9.79 1.72
C ASN A 159 -11.22 -9.43 2.34
N VAL A 160 -11.30 -9.41 3.67
CA VAL A 160 -12.53 -9.07 4.41
C VAL A 160 -12.97 -7.64 4.09
N PHE A 161 -12.06 -6.67 4.17
CA PHE A 161 -12.36 -5.27 3.85
C PHE A 161 -12.73 -5.09 2.38
N THR A 162 -11.97 -5.72 1.47
CA THR A 162 -12.24 -5.67 0.02
C THR A 162 -13.61 -6.22 -0.32
N THR A 163 -13.98 -7.37 0.27
CA THR A 163 -15.30 -7.98 0.08
C THR A 163 -16.42 -7.11 0.66
N ALA A 164 -16.20 -6.49 1.83
CA ALA A 164 -17.16 -5.56 2.42
C ALA A 164 -17.37 -4.32 1.54
N PHE A 165 -16.30 -3.78 0.98
CA PHE A 165 -16.39 -2.64 0.06
C PHE A 165 -17.08 -3.01 -1.26
N HIS A 166 -16.75 -4.16 -1.85
CA HIS A 166 -17.45 -4.68 -3.03
C HIS A 166 -18.95 -4.83 -2.80
N LYS A 167 -19.36 -5.45 -1.69
CA LYS A 167 -20.80 -5.56 -1.34
C LYS A 167 -21.48 -4.20 -1.25
N ARG A 168 -20.79 -3.20 -0.72
CA ARG A 168 -21.30 -1.85 -0.58
C ARG A 168 -21.46 -1.14 -1.93
N MET A 169 -20.55 -1.37 -2.87
CA MET A 169 -20.61 -0.81 -4.23
C MET A 169 -21.58 -1.56 -5.15
N GLY A 170 -21.99 -2.77 -4.78
CA GLY A 170 -23.01 -3.57 -5.50
C GLY A 170 -22.60 -3.92 -6.93
N ALA A 171 -23.60 -3.95 -7.81
CA ALA A 171 -23.47 -4.43 -9.20
C ALA A 171 -22.46 -3.63 -10.07
N ARG A 172 -22.04 -2.45 -9.64
CA ARG A 172 -21.04 -1.64 -10.34
C ARG A 172 -19.62 -2.17 -10.20
N SER A 173 -19.39 -3.05 -9.23
CA SER A 173 -18.04 -3.44 -8.84
C SER A 173 -17.73 -4.91 -9.10
N LEU A 174 -16.48 -5.16 -9.41
CA LEU A 174 -15.86 -6.47 -9.55
C LEU A 174 -14.95 -6.74 -8.36
N LEU A 175 -14.92 -7.98 -7.90
CA LEU A 175 -14.10 -8.41 -6.76
C LEU A 175 -12.85 -9.16 -7.24
N PHE A 176 -11.69 -8.79 -6.68
CA PHE A 176 -10.42 -9.46 -6.98
C PHE A 176 -9.54 -9.59 -5.74
N HIS A 177 -9.35 -10.81 -5.24
CA HIS A 177 -8.41 -11.10 -4.16
C HIS A 177 -7.94 -12.57 -4.17
N SER A 178 -6.92 -12.87 -3.37
CA SER A 178 -6.24 -14.17 -3.37
C SER A 178 -7.12 -15.38 -2.98
N ALA A 179 -8.21 -15.16 -2.25
CA ALA A 179 -9.11 -16.25 -1.85
C ALA A 179 -10.14 -16.65 -2.92
N LEU A 180 -10.22 -15.91 -4.03
CA LEU A 180 -11.06 -16.30 -5.18
C LEU A 180 -10.38 -17.37 -6.01
N LYS A 181 -11.18 -18.23 -6.64
CA LYS A 181 -10.70 -19.20 -7.64
C LYS A 181 -10.13 -18.47 -8.86
N ASP A 182 -9.18 -19.10 -9.55
CA ASP A 182 -8.54 -18.47 -10.71
C ASP A 182 -9.54 -18.12 -11.83
N LYS A 183 -10.56 -18.97 -12.02
CA LYS A 183 -11.65 -18.69 -12.97
C LYS A 183 -12.37 -17.38 -12.63
N GLU A 184 -12.72 -17.16 -11.37
CA GLU A 184 -13.42 -15.94 -10.90
C GLU A 184 -12.52 -14.70 -11.04
N LYS A 185 -11.22 -14.83 -10.73
CA LYS A 185 -10.23 -13.76 -10.92
C LYS A 185 -10.11 -13.38 -12.40
N ASN A 186 -9.96 -14.37 -13.27
CA ASN A 186 -9.82 -14.14 -14.72
C ASN A 186 -11.09 -13.51 -15.31
N GLU A 187 -12.27 -13.95 -14.87
CA GLU A 187 -13.54 -13.35 -15.28
C GLU A 187 -13.66 -11.88 -14.82
N ALA A 188 -13.36 -11.59 -13.56
CA ALA A 188 -13.35 -10.22 -13.06
C ALA A 188 -12.37 -9.33 -13.82
N LEU A 189 -11.18 -9.83 -14.15
CA LEU A 189 -10.19 -9.08 -14.91
C LEU A 189 -10.61 -8.86 -16.37
N SER A 190 -11.16 -9.86 -17.04
CA SER A 190 -11.61 -9.73 -18.45
C SER A 190 -12.74 -8.71 -18.56
N LYS A 191 -13.69 -8.70 -17.63
CA LYS A 191 -14.75 -7.70 -17.54
C LYS A 191 -14.18 -6.29 -17.29
N PHE A 192 -13.24 -6.19 -16.35
CA PHE A 192 -12.65 -4.89 -16.00
C PHE A 192 -11.78 -4.29 -17.12
N VAL A 193 -11.17 -5.10 -17.96
CA VAL A 193 -10.37 -4.61 -19.10
C VAL A 193 -11.23 -4.09 -20.23
N ASP A 194 -12.46 -4.56 -20.38
CA ASP A 194 -13.41 -4.09 -21.39
C ASP A 194 -13.95 -2.70 -21.01
N PRO A 195 -13.62 -1.64 -21.74
CA PRO A 195 -14.06 -0.28 -21.42
C PRO A 195 -15.58 -0.08 -21.59
N ASN A 196 -16.28 -0.99 -22.29
CA ASN A 196 -17.72 -0.94 -22.50
C ASN A 196 -18.49 -1.75 -21.43
N HIS A 197 -17.76 -2.46 -20.56
CA HIS A 197 -18.43 -3.24 -19.50
C HIS A 197 -19.01 -2.31 -18.43
N PRO A 198 -20.26 -2.56 -17.95
CA PRO A 198 -20.91 -1.69 -16.98
C PRO A 198 -20.21 -1.67 -15.62
N GLU A 199 -19.50 -2.75 -15.25
CA GLU A 199 -18.73 -2.83 -14.02
C GLU A 199 -17.37 -2.15 -14.21
N ASN A 200 -17.28 -0.87 -13.92
CA ASN A 200 -16.08 -0.04 -14.10
C ASN A 200 -15.24 0.14 -12.82
N LEU A 201 -15.54 -0.59 -11.75
CA LEU A 201 -14.86 -0.51 -10.46
C LEU A 201 -14.28 -1.88 -10.06
N LEU A 202 -12.97 -1.98 -9.91
CA LEU A 202 -12.30 -3.19 -9.43
C LEU A 202 -11.90 -3.03 -7.95
N CYS A 203 -12.54 -3.82 -7.08
CA CYS A 203 -12.18 -3.90 -5.67
C CYS A 203 -11.08 -4.94 -5.47
N SER A 204 -9.87 -4.51 -5.09
CA SER A 204 -8.72 -5.41 -5.01
C SER A 204 -7.97 -5.34 -3.69
N THR A 205 -7.28 -6.45 -3.37
CA THR A 205 -6.22 -6.50 -2.36
C THR A 205 -4.84 -6.38 -3.02
N ARG A 206 -3.78 -6.63 -2.24
CA ARG A 206 -2.39 -6.67 -2.72
C ARG A 206 -2.15 -7.59 -3.93
N ALA A 207 -3.06 -8.52 -4.20
CA ALA A 207 -2.89 -9.54 -5.23
C ALA A 207 -2.70 -8.98 -6.66
N LEU A 208 -3.07 -7.72 -6.90
CA LEU A 208 -2.83 -7.03 -8.17
C LEU A 208 -1.45 -6.36 -8.27
N SER A 209 -0.56 -6.58 -7.30
CA SER A 209 0.75 -5.93 -7.29
C SER A 209 1.71 -6.45 -8.38
N GLU A 210 1.44 -7.60 -9.03
CA GLU A 210 2.32 -8.19 -10.02
C GLU A 210 1.57 -8.59 -11.31
N GLY A 211 2.14 -8.24 -12.46
CA GLY A 211 1.74 -8.76 -13.79
C GLY A 211 0.46 -8.22 -14.42
N PHE A 212 -0.33 -7.41 -13.76
CA PHE A 212 -1.62 -6.93 -14.28
C PHE A 212 -1.48 -5.68 -15.14
N ASN A 213 -1.90 -5.77 -16.40
CA ASN A 213 -1.80 -4.70 -17.38
C ASN A 213 -3.20 -4.21 -17.78
N VAL A 214 -3.70 -3.16 -17.13
CA VAL A 214 -4.95 -2.48 -17.52
C VAL A 214 -4.65 -1.06 -17.92
N ASN A 215 -5.07 -0.71 -19.12
CA ASN A 215 -5.06 0.66 -19.61
C ASN A 215 -6.36 1.37 -19.17
N GLY A 216 -6.33 2.70 -19.11
CA GLY A 216 -7.56 3.47 -18.90
C GLY A 216 -7.97 3.70 -17.44
N ILE A 217 -7.29 3.14 -16.44
CA ILE A 217 -7.60 3.43 -15.04
C ILE A 217 -7.38 4.92 -14.78
N SER A 218 -8.43 5.64 -14.40
CA SER A 218 -8.42 7.10 -14.19
C SER A 218 -8.57 7.49 -12.72
N LEU A 219 -9.11 6.59 -11.90
CA LEU A 219 -9.29 6.78 -10.46
C LEU A 219 -8.69 5.62 -9.68
N ALA A 220 -7.91 5.92 -8.65
CA ALA A 220 -7.47 4.95 -7.65
C ALA A 220 -7.89 5.38 -6.25
N VAL A 221 -8.38 4.44 -5.43
CA VAL A 221 -8.64 4.65 -4.01
C VAL A 221 -7.81 3.68 -3.18
N VAL A 222 -6.89 4.23 -2.39
CA VAL A 222 -6.00 3.45 -1.51
C VAL A 222 -6.53 3.51 -0.10
N PHE A 223 -7.07 2.39 0.39
CA PHE A 223 -7.66 2.29 1.72
C PHE A 223 -6.65 2.02 2.82
N ALA A 224 -5.51 1.47 2.49
CA ALA A 224 -4.55 1.08 3.52
C ALA A 224 -3.11 1.14 3.03
N PHE A 225 -2.25 1.47 3.97
CA PHE A 225 -0.81 1.61 3.79
C PHE A 225 -0.07 0.57 4.61
N SER A 226 1.14 0.30 4.18
CA SER A 226 2.12 -0.44 4.96
C SER A 226 3.39 0.39 5.10
N SER A 227 4.27 -0.01 6.02
CA SER A 227 5.59 0.60 6.16
C SER A 227 6.48 0.48 4.89
N LYS A 228 6.04 -0.33 3.91
CA LYS A 228 6.75 -0.51 2.63
C LYS A 228 6.24 0.50 1.61
N ALA A 229 6.87 1.67 1.52
CA ALA A 229 6.56 2.73 0.56
C ALA A 229 6.51 2.23 -0.89
N ASN A 230 7.42 1.34 -1.27
CA ASN A 230 7.53 0.77 -2.61
C ASN A 230 6.23 0.11 -3.11
N THR A 231 5.50 -0.59 -2.24
CA THR A 231 4.22 -1.22 -2.61
C THR A 231 3.17 -0.18 -3.01
N LEU A 232 3.17 0.98 -2.36
CA LEU A 232 2.26 2.06 -2.67
C LEU A 232 2.57 2.69 -4.04
N ILE A 233 3.85 3.00 -4.28
CA ILE A 233 4.30 3.58 -5.56
C ILE A 233 3.97 2.64 -6.72
N GLN A 234 4.17 1.34 -6.56
CA GLN A 234 3.79 0.34 -7.57
C GLN A 234 2.28 0.30 -7.85
N ARG A 235 1.44 0.49 -6.83
CA ARG A 235 -0.03 0.58 -6.98
C ARG A 235 -0.43 1.84 -7.75
N ILE A 236 0.15 2.97 -7.38
CA ILE A 236 -0.08 4.26 -8.07
C ILE A 236 0.37 4.18 -9.53
N ALA A 237 1.55 3.64 -9.79
CA ALA A 237 2.12 3.55 -11.14
C ALA A 237 1.19 2.83 -12.14
N ARG A 238 0.37 1.88 -11.67
CA ARG A 238 -0.64 1.22 -12.52
C ARG A 238 -1.74 2.17 -12.99
N THR A 239 -2.11 3.13 -12.16
CA THR A 239 -3.09 4.18 -12.49
C THR A 239 -2.48 5.24 -13.41
N LEU A 240 -1.15 5.39 -13.41
CA LEU A 240 -0.43 6.45 -14.10
C LEU A 240 -0.03 6.12 -15.54
N ARG A 241 -0.41 4.98 -16.09
CA ARG A 241 -0.07 4.64 -17.48
C ARG A 241 -0.50 5.76 -18.42
N TYR A 242 0.42 6.13 -19.30
CA TYR A 242 0.19 7.24 -20.23
C TYR A 242 -0.99 6.96 -21.14
N ILE A 243 -1.91 7.91 -21.14
CA ILE A 243 -2.98 8.06 -22.15
C ILE A 243 -3.07 9.55 -22.40
N GLU A 244 -3.07 9.95 -23.67
CA GLU A 244 -3.15 11.34 -24.06
C GLU A 244 -4.40 12.02 -23.49
N GLY A 245 -4.22 13.21 -22.91
CA GLY A 245 -5.31 13.97 -22.30
C GLY A 245 -5.83 13.44 -20.96
N LYS A 246 -5.31 12.30 -20.48
CA LYS A 246 -5.73 11.71 -19.20
C LYS A 246 -5.06 12.39 -18.01
N GLN A 247 -5.86 12.73 -17.00
CA GLN A 247 -5.40 13.04 -15.66
C GLN A 247 -5.84 11.93 -14.70
N ALA A 248 -4.89 11.29 -14.02
CA ALA A 248 -5.19 10.29 -13.02
C ALA A 248 -5.47 10.95 -11.67
N ILE A 249 -6.52 10.52 -10.99
CA ILE A 249 -6.89 10.98 -9.66
C ILE A 249 -6.67 9.84 -8.67
N ILE A 250 -5.91 10.13 -7.62
CA ILE A 250 -5.59 9.14 -6.60
C ILE A 250 -6.07 9.68 -5.26
N PHE A 251 -6.92 8.92 -4.58
CA PHE A 251 -7.31 9.18 -3.20
C PHE A 251 -6.61 8.22 -2.26
N MET A 252 -6.08 8.77 -1.18
CA MET A 252 -5.44 8.03 -0.11
C MET A 252 -6.15 8.30 1.20
N LEU A 253 -6.77 7.26 1.79
CA LEU A 253 -7.52 7.36 3.02
C LEU A 253 -6.63 7.00 4.21
N VAL A 254 -6.23 7.99 4.97
CA VAL A 254 -5.23 7.88 6.05
C VAL A 254 -5.88 8.11 7.39
N VAL A 255 -5.76 7.17 8.31
CA VAL A 255 -6.25 7.37 9.68
C VAL A 255 -5.29 8.29 10.42
N LYS A 256 -5.79 9.49 10.75
CA LYS A 256 -5.03 10.54 11.45
C LYS A 256 -4.60 10.10 12.85
N ASP A 257 -3.50 10.66 13.35
CA ASP A 257 -2.93 10.40 14.67
C ASP A 257 -2.56 8.92 14.91
N THR A 258 -2.24 8.20 13.83
CA THR A 258 -1.80 6.80 13.89
C THR A 258 -0.48 6.58 13.14
N GLN A 259 0.07 5.35 13.25
CA GLN A 259 1.25 4.97 12.46
C GLN A 259 1.00 5.05 10.95
N GLU A 260 -0.25 4.99 10.49
CA GLU A 260 -0.58 5.06 9.07
C GLU A 260 -0.26 6.44 8.49
N GLU A 261 -0.49 7.50 9.25
CA GLU A 261 -0.14 8.86 8.85
C GLU A 261 1.38 9.00 8.62
N GLN A 262 2.19 8.44 9.51
CA GLN A 262 3.64 8.46 9.34
C GLN A 262 4.09 7.65 8.12
N TRP A 263 3.47 6.49 7.88
CA TRP A 263 3.76 5.69 6.70
C TRP A 263 3.37 6.41 5.40
N ALA A 264 2.23 7.09 5.38
CA ALA A 264 1.79 7.89 4.24
C ALA A 264 2.75 9.04 3.97
N LYS A 265 3.12 9.83 4.99
CA LYS A 265 4.09 10.93 4.88
C LYS A 265 5.42 10.44 4.31
N ASN A 266 5.96 9.33 4.83
CA ASN A 266 7.22 8.79 4.35
C ASN A 266 7.13 8.29 2.89
N ALA A 267 6.01 7.70 2.50
CA ALA A 267 5.80 7.19 1.15
C ALA A 267 5.61 8.29 0.10
N LEU A 268 5.10 9.45 0.51
CA LEU A 268 4.72 10.55 -0.38
C LEU A 268 5.73 11.70 -0.41
N LYS A 269 6.76 11.68 0.46
CA LYS A 269 7.68 12.83 0.67
C LYS A 269 8.35 13.34 -0.60
N ASP A 270 8.64 12.42 -1.54
CA ASP A 270 9.37 12.72 -2.78
C ASP A 270 8.44 12.76 -4.02
N LEU A 271 7.11 12.68 -3.81
CA LEU A 271 6.15 12.70 -4.91
C LEU A 271 5.60 14.11 -5.12
N PRO A 272 5.58 14.62 -6.35
CA PRO A 272 4.91 15.88 -6.68
C PRO A 272 3.38 15.71 -6.69
N ASN A 273 2.66 16.85 -6.71
CA ASN A 273 1.20 16.91 -6.87
C ASN A 273 0.40 16.21 -5.76
N VAL A 274 0.91 16.25 -4.51
CA VAL A 274 0.23 15.73 -3.33
C VAL A 274 -0.52 16.86 -2.61
N ARG A 275 -1.79 16.65 -2.31
CA ARG A 275 -2.67 17.57 -1.58
C ARG A 275 -3.21 16.87 -0.35
N TYR A 276 -3.33 17.59 0.78
CA TYR A 276 -3.79 17.06 2.06
C TYR A 276 -5.10 17.74 2.48
N PHE A 277 -6.05 16.95 2.94
CA PHE A 277 -7.37 17.41 3.36
C PHE A 277 -7.75 16.80 4.70
N ASP A 278 -8.19 17.63 5.64
CA ASP A 278 -8.59 17.20 6.99
C ASP A 278 -9.85 16.31 7.01
N SER A 279 -10.60 16.27 5.92
CA SER A 279 -11.76 15.39 5.76
C SER A 279 -12.20 15.30 4.30
N TRP A 280 -13.04 14.31 4.00
CA TRP A 280 -13.74 14.23 2.73
C TRP A 280 -14.61 15.47 2.44
N ASN A 281 -15.29 16.03 3.47
CA ASN A 281 -16.13 17.20 3.30
C ASN A 281 -15.31 18.43 2.88
N THR A 282 -14.12 18.61 3.43
CA THR A 282 -13.20 19.69 3.03
C THR A 282 -12.81 19.55 1.57
N PHE A 283 -12.48 18.33 1.11
CA PHE A 283 -12.21 18.11 -0.31
C PHE A 283 -13.44 18.38 -1.18
N LYS A 284 -14.62 17.84 -0.78
CA LYS A 284 -15.86 17.97 -1.56
C LYS A 284 -16.31 19.42 -1.74
N SER A 285 -16.00 20.33 -0.82
CA SER A 285 -16.33 21.74 -0.93
C SER A 285 -15.53 22.49 -2.02
N LEU A 286 -14.53 21.83 -2.63
CA LEU A 286 -13.71 22.38 -3.71
C LEU A 286 -14.12 21.86 -5.09
N LEU A 287 -15.09 20.92 -5.16
CA LEU A 287 -15.65 20.42 -6.42
C LEU A 287 -16.76 21.31 -6.92
#